data_4192c35d7b98c47e7926718e7e5e7477
#
_entry.id   4192c35d7b98c47e7926718e7e5e7477
#
_cell.length_a   1.000
_cell.length_b   1.000
_cell.length_c   1.000
_cell.angle_alpha   90.00
_cell.angle_beta   90.00
_cell.angle_gamma   90.00
#
_symmetry.space_group_name_H-M   'P 1'
#
loop_
_entity.id
_entity.type
_entity.pdbx_description
1 polymer ?
#
loop_
_entity_poly.entity_id
_entity_poly.type
_entity_poly.pdbx_seq_one_letter_code
_entity_poly.pdbx_strand_id
1 'polypeptide(L)'
;MTYTLTLPDQSEQEVKDLQEGLFAAVDILLKEVSDDMRSQLNGLNPLDPLLKKCHYYDDQGEFFVNVTPDKDVSAVLYYAPKRKEESRIVITKVK
;
A
#
# COMPACT_ATOMS: atom_id res chain seq x y z
N MET A 1 -19.36 -6.10 -3.63
CA MET A 1 -18.81 -5.14 -2.66
C MET A 1 -17.65 -4.41 -3.30
N THR A 2 -17.62 -3.09 -3.14
CA THR A 2 -16.54 -2.29 -3.73
C THR A 2 -15.68 -1.67 -2.62
N TYR A 3 -14.53 -1.15 -3.03
CA TYR A 3 -13.59 -0.51 -2.13
C TYR A 3 -13.14 0.80 -2.73
N THR A 4 -12.78 1.75 -1.89
CA THR A 4 -12.25 3.05 -2.30
C THR A 4 -10.79 3.17 -1.86
N LEU A 5 -9.92 3.52 -2.82
CA LEU A 5 -8.54 3.88 -2.53
C LEU A 5 -8.44 5.39 -2.37
N THR A 6 -7.95 5.83 -1.22
CA THR A 6 -7.60 7.25 -1.04
C THR A 6 -6.11 7.37 -1.32
N LEU A 7 -5.76 8.09 -2.38
CA LEU A 7 -4.39 8.22 -2.85
C LEU A 7 -3.63 9.32 -2.09
N PRO A 8 -2.31 9.40 -2.24
CA PRO A 8 -1.53 10.41 -1.49
C PRO A 8 -1.94 11.86 -1.76
N ASP A 9 -2.48 12.15 -2.95
CA ASP A 9 -2.96 13.48 -3.31
C ASP A 9 -4.40 13.74 -2.85
N GLN A 10 -4.97 12.85 -2.04
CA GLN A 10 -6.34 12.86 -1.54
C GLN A 10 -7.41 12.54 -2.59
N SER A 11 -7.02 12.19 -3.82
CA SER A 11 -7.98 11.69 -4.81
C SER A 11 -8.43 10.28 -4.45
N GLU A 12 -9.60 9.89 -4.96
CA GLU A 12 -10.19 8.59 -4.69
C GLU A 12 -10.34 7.78 -5.96
N GLN A 13 -10.15 6.47 -5.84
CA GLN A 13 -10.33 5.53 -6.94
C GLN A 13 -11.13 4.35 -6.43
N GLU A 14 -12.17 3.94 -7.15
CA GLU A 14 -13.00 2.80 -6.78
C GLU A 14 -12.48 1.53 -7.45
N VAL A 15 -12.46 0.43 -6.71
CA VAL A 15 -12.06 -0.89 -7.20
C VAL A 15 -13.09 -1.94 -6.79
N LYS A 16 -13.12 -3.06 -7.51
CA LYS A 16 -14.13 -4.09 -7.33
C LYS A 16 -13.93 -4.93 -6.07
N ASP A 17 -12.68 -5.19 -5.70
CA ASP A 17 -12.37 -6.01 -4.56
C ASP A 17 -11.07 -5.57 -3.91
N LEU A 18 -10.80 -6.10 -2.73
CA LEU A 18 -9.64 -5.73 -1.94
C LEU A 18 -8.33 -6.11 -2.64
N GLN A 19 -8.31 -7.24 -3.32
CA GLN A 19 -7.14 -7.73 -4.04
C GLN A 19 -6.73 -6.76 -5.14
N GLU A 20 -7.69 -6.31 -5.95
CA GLU A 20 -7.44 -5.32 -7.00
C GLU A 20 -6.90 -4.02 -6.40
N GLY A 21 -7.49 -3.59 -5.27
CA GLY A 21 -7.04 -2.41 -4.56
C GLY A 21 -5.61 -2.53 -4.04
N LEU A 22 -5.25 -3.69 -3.49
CA LEU A 22 -3.89 -3.92 -3.00
C LEU A 22 -2.86 -3.90 -4.13
N PHE A 23 -3.17 -4.53 -5.28
CA PHE A 23 -2.28 -4.48 -6.44
C PHE A 23 -2.06 -3.05 -6.90
N ALA A 24 -3.14 -2.28 -7.03
CA ALA A 24 -3.04 -0.89 -7.47
C ALA A 24 -2.23 -0.05 -6.48
N ALA A 25 -2.48 -0.20 -5.19
CA ALA A 25 -1.79 0.57 -4.14
C ALA A 25 -0.30 0.26 -4.10
N VAL A 26 0.06 -1.02 -4.13
CA VAL A 26 1.46 -1.44 -4.12
C VAL A 26 2.19 -0.91 -5.37
N ASP A 27 1.55 -1.01 -6.53
CA ASP A 27 2.14 -0.52 -7.78
C ASP A 27 2.43 0.99 -7.71
N ILE A 28 1.49 1.76 -7.17
CA ILE A 28 1.66 3.21 -7.03
C ILE A 28 2.84 3.52 -6.10
N LEU A 29 2.90 2.86 -4.94
CA LEU A 29 3.95 3.14 -3.96
C LEU A 29 5.33 2.69 -4.43
N LEU A 30 5.42 1.56 -5.15
CA LEU A 30 6.70 1.06 -5.65
C LEU A 30 7.36 2.00 -6.66
N LYS A 31 6.60 2.88 -7.30
CA LYS A 31 7.16 3.87 -8.21
C LYS A 31 7.93 4.96 -7.48
N GLU A 32 7.67 5.14 -6.19
CA GLU A 32 8.29 6.20 -5.39
C GLU A 32 9.50 5.72 -4.58
N VAL A 33 9.65 4.40 -4.38
CA VAL A 33 10.74 3.87 -3.57
C VAL A 33 12.08 3.92 -4.32
N SER A 34 13.17 3.92 -3.56
CA SER A 34 14.51 3.86 -4.14
C SER A 34 14.73 2.54 -4.88
N ASP A 35 15.70 2.51 -5.80
CA ASP A 35 16.02 1.29 -6.55
C ASP A 35 16.45 0.16 -5.61
N ASP A 36 17.21 0.48 -4.57
CA ASP A 36 17.66 -0.51 -3.59
C ASP A 36 16.46 -1.11 -2.85
N MET A 37 15.54 -0.27 -2.37
CA MET A 37 14.35 -0.76 -1.68
C MET A 37 13.44 -1.54 -2.63
N ARG A 38 13.28 -1.08 -3.87
CA ARG A 38 12.48 -1.79 -4.87
C ARG A 38 13.04 -3.18 -5.13
N SER A 39 14.35 -3.32 -5.17
CA SER A 39 15.01 -4.60 -5.34
C SER A 39 14.68 -5.56 -4.19
N GLN A 40 14.67 -5.05 -2.96
CA GLN A 40 14.31 -5.84 -1.77
C GLN A 40 12.84 -6.25 -1.77
N LEU A 41 11.98 -5.40 -2.32
CA LEU A 41 10.55 -5.66 -2.41
C LEU A 41 10.15 -6.40 -3.68
N ASN A 42 11.11 -6.71 -4.54
CA ASN A 42 10.86 -7.44 -5.78
C ASN A 42 10.29 -8.82 -5.46
N GLY A 43 9.18 -9.16 -6.12
CA GLY A 43 8.48 -10.39 -5.82
C GLY A 43 7.41 -10.24 -4.75
N LEU A 44 7.23 -9.03 -4.22
CA LEU A 44 6.12 -8.76 -3.29
C LEU A 44 4.80 -9.05 -4.00
N ASN A 45 4.05 -10.01 -3.48
CA ASN A 45 2.78 -10.43 -4.07
C ASN A 45 1.64 -10.03 -3.12
N PRO A 46 0.76 -9.10 -3.53
CA PRO A 46 -0.39 -8.70 -2.69
C PRO A 46 -1.34 -9.84 -2.33
N LEU A 47 -1.25 -10.97 -3.00
CA LEU A 47 -2.04 -12.17 -2.69
C LEU A 47 -1.40 -13.03 -1.60
N ASP A 48 -0.14 -12.79 -1.29
CA ASP A 48 0.57 -13.57 -0.28
C ASP A 48 -0.02 -13.26 1.10
N PRO A 49 -0.48 -14.27 1.86
CA PRO A 49 -0.99 -14.04 3.22
C PRO A 49 0.01 -13.34 4.14
N LEU A 50 1.30 -13.50 3.89
CA LEU A 50 2.34 -12.82 4.69
C LEU A 50 2.37 -11.33 4.43
N LEU A 51 1.82 -10.86 3.32
CA LEU A 51 1.73 -9.45 3.01
C LEU A 51 0.72 -8.71 3.90
N LYS A 52 -0.16 -9.43 4.57
CA LYS A 52 -1.16 -8.81 5.45
C LYS A 52 -0.53 -7.88 6.46
N LYS A 53 0.72 -8.11 6.80
CA LYS A 53 1.47 -7.23 7.68
C LYS A 53 2.93 -7.25 7.24
N CYS A 54 3.30 -6.29 6.43
CA CYS A 54 4.66 -6.15 5.91
C CYS A 54 5.25 -4.84 6.40
N HIS A 55 6.46 -4.90 6.93
CA HIS A 55 7.16 -3.71 7.37
C HIS A 55 8.62 -3.86 6.98
N TYR A 56 9.05 -3.04 6.04
CA TYR A 56 10.43 -3.01 5.56
C TYR A 56 10.99 -1.61 5.74
N TYR A 57 12.21 -1.50 6.23
CA TYR A 57 12.88 -0.21 6.37
C TYR A 57 14.37 -0.36 6.09
N ASP A 58 14.97 0.71 5.62
CA ASP A 58 16.40 0.82 5.41
C ASP A 58 16.84 2.28 5.69
N ASP A 59 18.06 2.64 5.29
CA ASP A 59 18.57 3.99 5.50
C ASP A 59 17.94 5.03 4.56
N GLN A 60 17.12 4.61 3.57
CA GLN A 60 16.43 5.49 2.63
C GLN A 60 15.01 5.81 3.08
N GLY A 61 14.38 4.94 3.84
CA GLY A 61 12.99 5.14 4.26
C GLY A 61 12.34 3.88 4.77
N GLU A 62 11.02 3.92 4.83
CA GLU A 62 10.18 2.86 5.39
C GLU A 62 9.02 2.55 4.46
N PHE A 63 8.76 1.26 4.24
CA PHE A 63 7.62 0.76 3.47
C PHE A 63 6.77 -0.12 4.37
N PHE A 64 5.45 0.12 4.37
CA PHE A 64 4.54 -0.55 5.31
C PHE A 64 3.26 -0.96 4.61
N VAL A 65 2.78 -2.17 4.92
CA VAL A 65 1.46 -2.65 4.52
C VAL A 65 0.81 -3.33 5.71
N ASN A 66 -0.44 -2.98 5.98
CA ASN A 66 -1.25 -3.64 7.00
C ASN A 66 -2.65 -3.86 6.42
N VAL A 67 -3.09 -5.13 6.35
CA VAL A 67 -4.36 -5.50 5.75
C VAL A 67 -5.27 -6.06 6.84
N THR A 68 -6.47 -5.47 6.97
CA THR A 68 -7.49 -5.87 7.95
C THR A 68 -8.82 -6.04 7.21
N PRO A 69 -9.03 -7.19 6.50
CA PRO A 69 -10.16 -7.35 5.56
C PRO A 69 -11.53 -7.26 6.19
N ASP A 70 -11.65 -7.53 7.48
CA ASP A 70 -12.92 -7.53 8.22
C ASP A 70 -13.26 -6.18 8.82
N LYS A 71 -12.44 -5.15 8.61
CA LYS A 71 -12.70 -3.80 9.11
C LYS A 71 -13.06 -2.85 7.96
N ASP A 72 -13.71 -1.73 8.31
CA ASP A 72 -14.09 -0.70 7.33
C ASP A 72 -12.86 -0.14 6.63
N VAL A 73 -11.81 0.20 7.38
CA VAL A 73 -10.50 0.48 6.81
C VAL A 73 -9.82 -0.86 6.60
N SER A 74 -9.86 -1.34 5.36
CA SER A 74 -9.44 -2.70 5.03
C SER A 74 -7.94 -2.84 4.78
N ALA A 75 -7.27 -1.75 4.48
CA ALA A 75 -5.81 -1.75 4.33
C ALA A 75 -5.24 -0.35 4.46
N VAL A 76 -4.04 -0.28 4.99
CA VAL A 76 -3.24 0.95 5.04
C VAL A 76 -1.86 0.61 4.53
N LEU A 77 -1.40 1.37 3.54
CA LEU A 77 -0.08 1.22 2.96
C LEU A 77 0.61 2.58 2.95
N TYR A 78 1.90 2.62 3.23
CA TYR A 78 2.63 3.87 3.08
C TYR A 78 4.10 3.62 2.73
N TYR A 79 4.69 4.63 2.11
CA TYR A 79 6.11 4.76 1.95
C TYR A 79 6.54 6.09 2.56
N ALA A 80 7.45 6.03 3.54
CA ALA A 80 7.93 7.21 4.25
C ALA A 80 9.43 7.37 4.00
N PRO A 81 9.83 8.15 2.98
CA PRO A 81 11.25 8.44 2.76
C PRO A 81 11.78 9.35 3.85
N LYS A 82 13.06 9.24 4.19
CA LYS A 82 13.65 9.98 5.31
C LYS A 82 13.60 11.50 5.16
N ARG A 83 13.57 12.01 3.93
CA ARG A 83 13.69 13.45 3.66
C ARG A 83 12.53 14.05 2.89
N LYS A 84 11.44 13.30 2.75
CA LYS A 84 10.24 13.74 2.04
C LYS A 84 9.01 13.36 2.84
N GLU A 85 7.89 13.93 2.47
CA GLU A 85 6.62 13.59 3.08
C GLU A 85 6.22 12.15 2.76
N GLU A 86 5.49 11.54 3.68
CA GLU A 86 4.96 10.20 3.54
C GLU A 86 3.92 10.13 2.42
N SER A 87 3.99 9.08 1.61
CA SER A 87 2.96 8.73 0.63
C SER A 87 2.11 7.61 1.22
N ARG A 88 0.84 7.90 1.48
CA ARG A 88 -0.07 6.95 2.14
C ARG A 88 -1.26 6.65 1.25
N ILE A 89 -1.64 5.36 1.20
CA ILE A 89 -2.85 4.91 0.52
C ILE A 89 -3.70 4.15 1.54
N VAL A 90 -4.97 4.50 1.62
CA VAL A 90 -5.94 3.85 2.50
C VAL A 90 -7.01 3.19 1.64
N ILE A 91 -7.32 1.93 1.93
CA ILE A 91 -8.39 1.20 1.24
C ILE A 91 -9.55 1.01 2.21
N THR A 92 -10.71 1.53 1.83
CA THR A 92 -11.91 1.55 2.67
C THR A 92 -13.04 0.79 1.98
N LYS A 93 -13.81 0.02 2.74
CA LYS A 93 -15.02 -0.64 2.23
C LYS A 93 -16.10 0.39 1.92
N VAL A 94 -16.72 0.26 0.77
CA VAL A 94 -17.93 1.01 0.42
C VAL A 94 -19.13 0.19 0.90
N LYS A 95 -19.93 0.78 1.73
CA LYS A 95 -21.14 0.14 2.26
C LYS A 95 -22.37 0.41 1.39
#